data_6fbeec60908040e53b71f864e118e0e1
#
_entry.id   6fbeec60908040e53b71f864e118e0e1
#
_cell.length_a   1.000
_cell.length_b   1.000
_cell.length_c   1.000
_cell.angle_alpha   90.00
_cell.angle_beta   90.00
_cell.angle_gamma   90.00
#
_symmetry.space_group_name_H-M   'P 1'
#
loop_
_entity.id
_entity.type
_entity.pdbx_description
1 polymer ?
#
loop_
_entity_poly.entity_id
_entity_poly.type
_entity_poly.pdbx_seq_one_letter_code
_entity_poly.pdbx_strand_id
1 'polypeptide(L)'
;MKMKKLNIYIIGLLTLMLCGIQSCALESEVFDEITPSIYPQTERDVRDLVTGNAYSPFQNYDYGGLYNVANGVMLISDMATEYGFCSWGGWIWEPLEFARWTPSDEDRIAYPWTNYLKGISKMTLTIDRITNVNMNKDLLNQYIAELRCARGFLAFLLYDLYGPIIVADLETLKNAEDEIILPRLSEEETHNFIVTEPVSYTHLRAH
;
A
#
# COMPACT_ATOMS: atom_id res chain seq x y z
N MET A 1 7.61 -68.01 30.12
CA MET A 1 7.96 -66.81 30.95
C MET A 1 8.66 -65.71 30.14
N LYS A 2 9.29 -65.97 28.99
CA LYS A 2 9.98 -64.95 28.16
C LYS A 2 9.03 -64.02 27.41
N MET A 3 7.87 -64.48 26.89
CA MET A 3 6.95 -63.66 26.12
C MET A 3 6.25 -62.54 26.92
N LYS A 4 5.93 -62.75 28.20
CA LYS A 4 5.32 -61.71 29.04
C LYS A 4 6.26 -60.51 29.30
N LYS A 5 7.56 -60.77 29.40
CA LYS A 5 8.54 -59.69 29.57
C LYS A 5 8.72 -58.85 28.30
N LEU A 6 8.70 -59.49 27.13
CA LEU A 6 8.80 -58.79 25.82
C LEU A 6 7.64 -57.81 25.60
N ASN A 7 6.41 -58.24 25.93
CA ASN A 7 5.24 -57.36 25.80
C ASN A 7 5.29 -56.15 26.75
N ILE A 8 5.87 -56.27 27.94
CA ILE A 8 6.03 -55.14 28.88
C ILE A 8 7.01 -54.13 28.31
N TYR A 9 8.11 -54.54 27.70
CA TYR A 9 9.07 -53.64 27.08
C TYR A 9 8.48 -52.90 25.84
N ILE A 10 7.67 -53.60 25.03
CA ILE A 10 7.00 -53.04 23.86
C ILE A 10 5.98 -51.98 24.30
N ILE A 11 5.18 -52.25 25.34
CA ILE A 11 4.19 -51.32 25.91
C ILE A 11 4.91 -50.11 26.48
N GLY A 12 6.00 -50.29 27.21
CA GLY A 12 6.81 -49.19 27.77
C GLY A 12 7.42 -48.30 26.68
N LEU A 13 7.89 -48.90 25.58
CA LEU A 13 8.44 -48.16 24.43
C LEU A 13 7.34 -47.37 23.68
N LEU A 14 6.16 -47.97 23.54
CA LEU A 14 5.01 -47.30 22.91
C LEU A 14 4.51 -46.13 23.75
N THR A 15 4.48 -46.26 25.08
CA THR A 15 4.09 -45.17 25.99
C THR A 15 5.11 -44.03 25.98
N LEU A 16 6.40 -44.35 25.90
CA LEU A 16 7.46 -43.34 25.77
C LEU A 16 7.36 -42.56 24.43
N MET A 17 7.03 -43.25 23.33
CA MET A 17 6.78 -42.61 22.04
C MET A 17 5.54 -41.71 22.05
N LEU A 18 4.46 -42.12 22.73
CA LEU A 18 3.25 -41.26 22.83
C LEU A 18 3.45 -40.00 23.67
N CYS A 19 4.31 -40.03 24.68
CA CYS A 19 4.66 -38.83 25.47
C CYS A 19 5.55 -37.82 24.72
N GLY A 20 6.24 -38.26 23.65
CA GLY A 20 7.11 -37.38 22.85
C GLY A 20 6.38 -36.55 21.79
N ILE A 21 5.08 -36.77 21.55
CA ILE A 21 4.31 -36.07 20.51
C ILE A 21 3.51 -34.89 21.07
N GLN A 22 3.73 -34.50 22.30
CA GLN A 22 3.28 -33.20 22.79
C GLN A 22 4.24 -32.12 22.24
N SER A 23 4.16 -31.90 20.93
CA SER A 23 4.63 -30.67 20.33
C SER A 23 3.85 -29.53 21.00
N CYS A 24 4.45 -28.86 21.96
CA CYS A 24 3.97 -27.55 22.37
C CYS A 24 3.88 -26.75 21.06
N ALA A 25 2.68 -26.35 20.68
CA ALA A 25 2.51 -25.26 19.75
C ALA A 25 3.11 -24.04 20.50
N LEU A 26 4.39 -23.78 20.26
CA LEU A 26 4.98 -22.50 20.58
C LEU A 26 4.30 -21.51 19.64
N GLU A 27 3.22 -20.90 20.10
CA GLU A 27 2.84 -19.60 19.56
C GLU A 27 4.01 -18.68 19.91
N SER A 28 4.84 -18.41 18.91
CA SER A 28 5.87 -17.40 19.07
C SER A 28 5.16 -16.08 19.25
N GLU A 29 5.13 -15.56 20.48
CA GLU A 29 4.79 -14.15 20.67
C GLU A 29 5.86 -13.35 19.95
N VAL A 30 5.48 -12.81 18.79
CA VAL A 30 6.35 -11.94 17.99
C VAL A 30 6.37 -10.59 18.68
N PHE A 31 7.40 -10.36 19.51
CA PHE A 31 7.56 -9.11 20.25
C PHE A 31 8.08 -7.96 19.37
N ASP A 32 8.60 -8.24 18.18
CA ASP A 32 9.25 -7.26 17.30
C ASP A 32 8.41 -6.85 16.06
N GLU A 33 7.25 -7.46 15.79
CA GLU A 33 6.38 -7.07 14.69
C GLU A 33 5.17 -6.28 15.18
N ILE A 34 4.98 -5.09 14.59
CA ILE A 34 3.77 -4.29 14.77
C ILE A 34 2.64 -4.97 14.00
N THR A 35 1.87 -5.82 14.70
CA THR A 35 0.72 -6.50 14.10
C THR A 35 -0.50 -5.59 14.05
N PRO A 36 -1.43 -5.79 13.11
CA PRO A 36 -2.69 -5.01 13.04
C PRO A 36 -3.53 -5.07 14.32
N SER A 37 -3.35 -6.10 15.16
CA SER A 37 -4.06 -6.26 16.44
C SER A 37 -3.54 -5.36 17.57
N ILE A 38 -2.29 -4.90 17.45
CA ILE A 38 -1.64 -4.08 18.50
C ILE A 38 -1.38 -2.63 18.05
N TYR A 39 -1.61 -2.31 16.78
CA TYR A 39 -1.36 -0.98 16.23
C TYR A 39 -2.29 -0.67 15.05
N PRO A 40 -2.95 0.52 14.99
CA PRO A 40 -2.90 1.64 15.93
C PRO A 40 -3.87 1.47 17.10
N GLN A 41 -3.54 2.02 18.30
CA GLN A 41 -4.42 2.00 19.46
C GLN A 41 -4.69 3.40 20.01
N THR A 42 -3.82 4.35 19.77
CA THR A 42 -3.90 5.70 20.30
C THR A 42 -4.09 6.74 19.21
N GLU A 43 -4.57 7.93 19.56
CA GLU A 43 -4.65 9.08 18.66
C GLU A 43 -3.28 9.42 18.04
N ARG A 44 -2.21 9.27 18.81
CA ARG A 44 -0.85 9.48 18.29
C ARG A 44 -0.51 8.48 17.20
N ASP A 45 -0.83 7.21 17.40
CA ASP A 45 -0.58 6.16 16.41
C ASP A 45 -1.36 6.43 15.12
N VAL A 46 -2.62 6.86 15.25
CA VAL A 46 -3.45 7.25 14.10
C VAL A 46 -2.81 8.41 13.34
N ARG A 47 -2.40 9.46 14.03
CA ARG A 47 -1.73 10.61 13.41
C ARG A 47 -0.46 10.21 12.68
N ASP A 48 0.36 9.37 13.32
CA ASP A 48 1.65 8.94 12.75
C ASP A 48 1.42 8.06 11.50
N LEU A 49 0.41 7.17 11.51
CA LEU A 49 -0.02 6.40 10.34
C LEU A 49 -0.55 7.29 9.20
N VAL A 50 -1.41 8.24 9.51
CA VAL A 50 -1.97 9.17 8.51
C VAL A 50 -0.86 9.99 7.89
N THR A 51 0.02 10.58 8.71
CA THR A 51 1.16 11.36 8.23
C THR A 51 2.07 10.54 7.32
N GLY A 52 2.39 9.31 7.71
CA GLY A 52 3.25 8.42 6.93
C GLY A 52 2.61 7.97 5.62
N ASN A 53 1.33 7.61 5.62
CA ASN A 53 0.70 7.00 4.46
C ASN A 53 0.03 8.01 3.50
N ALA A 54 -0.48 9.15 4.01
CA ALA A 54 -1.07 10.17 3.16
C ALA A 54 -0.02 10.96 2.37
N TYR A 55 1.14 11.25 2.96
CA TYR A 55 2.12 12.16 2.36
C TYR A 55 3.33 11.49 1.74
N SER A 56 3.74 10.30 2.22
CA SER A 56 4.94 9.64 1.73
C SER A 56 4.96 9.38 0.21
N PRO A 57 3.84 9.04 -0.47
CA PRO A 57 3.87 8.87 -1.91
C PRO A 57 4.24 10.13 -2.68
N PHE A 58 3.88 11.31 -2.17
CA PHE A 58 4.21 12.60 -2.79
C PHE A 58 5.66 13.03 -2.54
N GLN A 59 6.23 12.60 -1.42
CA GLN A 59 7.57 12.99 -0.97
C GLN A 59 8.65 11.98 -1.33
N ASN A 60 8.28 10.83 -1.90
CA ASN A 60 9.22 9.76 -2.18
C ASN A 60 10.34 10.23 -3.10
N TYR A 61 11.54 10.37 -2.56
CA TYR A 61 12.71 10.86 -3.29
C TYR A 61 13.19 9.82 -4.31
N ASP A 62 13.14 8.54 -3.98
CA ASP A 62 13.74 7.48 -4.80
C ASP A 62 12.80 6.94 -5.89
N TYR A 63 11.46 7.07 -5.71
CA TYR A 63 10.49 6.33 -6.50
C TYR A 63 9.26 7.15 -6.91
N GLY A 64 9.46 8.16 -7.76
CA GLY A 64 8.34 8.82 -8.42
C GLY A 64 7.47 9.70 -7.52
N GLY A 65 8.06 10.33 -6.53
CA GLY A 65 7.40 11.39 -5.78
C GLY A 65 7.09 12.59 -6.67
N LEU A 66 6.29 13.54 -6.18
CA LEU A 66 5.77 14.65 -7.00
C LEU A 66 6.90 15.50 -7.64
N TYR A 67 7.97 15.77 -6.88
CA TYR A 67 9.09 16.62 -7.29
C TYR A 67 10.43 15.87 -7.38
N ASN A 68 10.40 14.55 -7.52
CA ASN A 68 11.64 13.79 -7.66
C ASN A 68 12.40 14.21 -8.92
N VAL A 69 13.71 14.44 -8.79
CA VAL A 69 14.56 14.94 -9.87
C VAL A 69 14.87 13.90 -10.97
N ALA A 70 14.59 12.63 -10.71
CA ALA A 70 14.88 11.55 -11.66
C ALA A 70 13.62 11.00 -12.33
N ASN A 71 12.48 11.00 -11.63
CA ASN A 71 11.24 10.36 -12.10
C ASN A 71 9.99 10.96 -11.43
N GLY A 72 10.06 12.22 -11.03
CA GLY A 72 8.94 12.94 -10.44
C GLY A 72 7.87 13.27 -11.45
N VAL A 73 6.61 13.22 -11.04
CA VAL A 73 5.45 13.45 -11.90
C VAL A 73 5.47 14.83 -12.53
N MET A 74 5.79 15.87 -11.75
CA MET A 74 5.87 17.25 -12.27
C MET A 74 6.97 17.39 -13.32
N LEU A 75 8.11 16.75 -13.09
CA LEU A 75 9.23 16.82 -14.02
C LEU A 75 8.95 16.04 -15.32
N ILE A 76 8.29 14.87 -15.22
CA ILE A 76 7.84 14.12 -16.39
C ILE A 76 6.89 14.97 -17.23
N SER A 77 5.94 15.65 -16.59
CA SER A 77 5.00 16.53 -17.27
C SER A 77 5.67 17.72 -17.93
N ASP A 78 6.60 18.39 -17.25
CA ASP A 78 7.31 19.56 -17.76
C ASP A 78 8.26 19.21 -18.92
N MET A 79 8.99 18.10 -18.78
CA MET A 79 9.93 17.62 -19.82
C MET A 79 9.26 17.13 -21.10
N ALA A 80 7.99 16.76 -21.03
CA ALA A 80 7.20 16.39 -22.19
C ALA A 80 6.64 17.61 -22.98
N THR A 81 6.98 18.83 -22.55
CA THR A 81 6.54 20.07 -23.18
C THR A 81 7.70 20.83 -23.82
N GLU A 82 7.40 21.84 -24.62
CA GLU A 82 8.38 22.75 -25.24
C GLU A 82 9.10 23.67 -24.23
N TYR A 83 8.66 23.72 -22.97
CA TYR A 83 9.26 24.51 -21.91
C TYR A 83 10.32 23.74 -21.10
N GLY A 84 10.29 22.41 -21.16
CA GLY A 84 11.24 21.55 -20.46
C GLY A 84 12.53 21.41 -21.23
N PHE A 85 13.68 21.64 -20.56
CA PHE A 85 15.00 21.35 -21.10
C PHE A 85 15.93 20.80 -20.02
N CYS A 86 16.61 19.70 -20.31
CA CYS A 86 17.59 19.13 -19.42
C CYS A 86 19.01 19.20 -19.98
N SER A 87 19.88 19.98 -19.33
CA SER A 87 21.28 20.13 -19.70
C SER A 87 22.19 18.96 -19.31
N TRP A 88 21.69 17.93 -18.66
CA TRP A 88 22.51 16.82 -18.12
C TRP A 88 22.86 15.73 -19.14
N GLY A 89 22.51 15.93 -20.40
CA GLY A 89 22.83 14.98 -21.47
C GLY A 89 21.90 13.76 -21.52
N GLY A 90 21.71 13.31 -22.68
CA GLY A 90 20.76 12.49 -23.35
C GLY A 90 20.03 11.37 -22.67
N TRP A 91 20.61 10.62 -21.79
CA TRP A 91 20.01 9.30 -21.51
C TRP A 91 18.84 9.32 -20.51
N ILE A 92 18.71 10.37 -19.69
CA ILE A 92 17.66 10.41 -18.66
C ILE A 92 16.38 11.04 -19.16
N TRP A 93 16.45 12.24 -19.76
CA TRP A 93 15.29 13.06 -20.10
C TRP A 93 15.07 13.20 -21.59
N GLU A 94 16.07 12.84 -22.40
CA GLU A 94 16.01 12.93 -23.86
C GLU A 94 14.78 12.24 -24.46
N PRO A 95 14.35 11.04 -24.02
CA PRO A 95 13.15 10.42 -24.54
C PRO A 95 11.87 11.24 -24.31
N LEU A 96 11.78 11.94 -23.17
CA LEU A 96 10.66 12.82 -22.87
C LEU A 96 10.75 14.13 -23.65
N GLU A 97 11.88 14.79 -23.61
CA GLU A 97 12.16 16.09 -24.27
C GLU A 97 11.95 16.01 -25.78
N PHE A 98 12.32 14.91 -26.40
CA PHE A 98 12.17 14.74 -27.87
C PHE A 98 10.96 13.86 -28.26
N ALA A 99 10.06 13.56 -27.33
CA ALA A 99 8.89 12.70 -27.54
C ALA A 99 9.23 11.34 -28.17
N ARG A 100 10.37 10.75 -27.76
CA ARG A 100 10.88 9.45 -28.23
C ARG A 100 10.61 8.34 -27.23
N TRP A 101 9.39 8.17 -26.82
CA TRP A 101 8.98 7.19 -25.84
C TRP A 101 9.16 5.77 -26.37
N THR A 102 9.89 4.96 -25.62
CA THR A 102 10.09 3.55 -25.96
C THR A 102 9.82 2.68 -24.74
N PRO A 103 9.54 1.38 -24.91
CA PRO A 103 9.41 0.46 -23.77
C PRO A 103 10.66 0.37 -22.89
N SER A 104 11.84 0.76 -23.38
CA SER A 104 13.08 0.80 -22.61
C SER A 104 13.17 1.97 -21.63
N ASP A 105 12.25 2.93 -21.69
CA ASP A 105 12.15 4.05 -20.74
C ASP A 105 11.27 3.69 -19.52
N GLU A 106 10.97 2.39 -19.38
CA GLU A 106 10.07 1.83 -18.36
C GLU A 106 10.38 2.31 -16.95
N ASP A 107 11.63 2.33 -16.55
CA ASP A 107 12.04 2.71 -15.18
C ASP A 107 11.51 4.07 -14.74
N ARG A 108 11.43 5.06 -15.63
CA ARG A 108 11.01 6.41 -15.28
C ARG A 108 9.52 6.56 -15.22
N ILE A 109 8.85 5.93 -16.19
CA ILE A 109 7.41 5.99 -16.34
C ILE A 109 6.73 5.01 -15.36
N ALA A 110 7.39 3.89 -15.01
CA ALA A 110 6.85 2.90 -14.11
C ALA A 110 6.88 3.32 -12.62
N TYR A 111 7.83 4.14 -12.20
CA TYR A 111 7.96 4.51 -10.79
C TYR A 111 6.74 5.28 -10.23
N PRO A 112 6.22 6.34 -10.85
CA PRO A 112 5.01 6.99 -10.37
C PRO A 112 3.81 6.03 -10.36
N TRP A 113 3.66 5.18 -11.39
CA TRP A 113 2.62 4.17 -11.43
C TRP A 113 2.65 3.27 -10.20
N THR A 114 3.79 2.64 -9.96
CA THR A 114 3.96 1.71 -8.85
C THR A 114 3.84 2.40 -7.48
N ASN A 115 4.47 3.56 -7.32
CA ASN A 115 4.46 4.30 -6.06
C ASN A 115 3.05 4.76 -5.69
N TYR A 116 2.30 5.29 -6.64
CA TYR A 116 0.97 5.84 -6.37
C TYR A 116 -0.09 4.76 -6.19
N LEU A 117 -0.03 3.65 -6.94
CA LEU A 117 -0.90 2.50 -6.68
C LEU A 117 -0.66 1.89 -5.29
N LYS A 118 0.61 1.76 -4.89
CA LYS A 118 0.95 1.35 -3.52
C LYS A 118 0.43 2.35 -2.48
N GLY A 119 0.50 3.64 -2.77
CA GLY A 119 -0.05 4.71 -1.93
C GLY A 119 -1.56 4.57 -1.75
N ILE A 120 -2.31 4.41 -2.83
CA ILE A 120 -3.77 4.20 -2.83
C ILE A 120 -4.14 2.98 -1.97
N SER A 121 -3.44 1.85 -2.17
CA SER A 121 -3.67 0.61 -1.41
C SER A 121 -3.36 0.79 0.08
N LYS A 122 -2.23 1.42 0.43
CA LYS A 122 -1.86 1.71 1.82
C LYS A 122 -2.88 2.61 2.52
N MET A 123 -3.38 3.65 1.83
CA MET A 123 -4.41 4.53 2.38
C MET A 123 -5.73 3.79 2.59
N THR A 124 -6.12 2.88 1.70
CA THR A 124 -7.30 2.03 1.86
C THR A 124 -7.20 1.16 3.11
N LEU A 125 -6.06 0.47 3.31
CA LEU A 125 -5.81 -0.33 4.51
C LEU A 125 -5.72 0.54 5.77
N THR A 126 -5.16 1.74 5.68
CA THR A 126 -5.04 2.65 6.81
C THR A 126 -6.40 3.13 7.29
N ILE A 127 -7.31 3.50 6.37
CA ILE A 127 -8.68 3.88 6.71
C ILE A 127 -9.38 2.76 7.49
N ASP A 128 -9.27 1.53 7.02
CA ASP A 128 -9.85 0.36 7.72
C ASP A 128 -9.28 0.20 9.13
N ARG A 129 -7.96 0.30 9.28
CA ARG A 129 -7.29 0.12 10.57
C ARG A 129 -7.64 1.18 11.61
N ILE A 130 -7.77 2.46 11.18
CA ILE A 130 -8.03 3.56 12.12
C ILE A 130 -9.51 3.70 12.48
N THR A 131 -10.42 3.19 11.67
CA THR A 131 -11.88 3.39 11.84
C THR A 131 -12.41 2.95 13.21
N ASN A 132 -11.80 1.94 13.81
CA ASN A 132 -12.22 1.37 15.09
C ASN A 132 -11.41 1.85 16.29
N VAL A 133 -10.48 2.78 16.12
CA VAL A 133 -9.67 3.31 17.23
C VAL A 133 -10.53 4.21 18.11
N ASN A 134 -10.44 4.01 19.43
CA ASN A 134 -11.17 4.80 20.40
C ASN A 134 -10.52 6.18 20.60
N MET A 135 -10.96 7.18 19.86
CA MET A 135 -10.48 8.55 19.90
C MET A 135 -11.61 9.56 19.65
N ASN A 136 -11.29 10.85 19.66
CA ASN A 136 -12.24 11.89 19.27
C ASN A 136 -12.77 11.64 17.84
N LYS A 137 -14.10 11.55 17.69
CA LYS A 137 -14.72 11.17 16.41
C LYS A 137 -14.55 12.23 15.32
N ASP A 138 -14.54 13.50 15.68
CA ASP A 138 -14.39 14.58 14.69
C ASP A 138 -12.97 14.57 14.13
N LEU A 139 -11.98 14.35 15.00
CA LEU A 139 -10.60 14.22 14.59
C LEU A 139 -10.37 12.93 13.78
N LEU A 140 -10.99 11.81 14.15
CA LEU A 140 -10.94 10.59 13.37
C LEU A 140 -11.51 10.79 11.95
N ASN A 141 -12.67 11.44 11.87
CA ASN A 141 -13.28 11.78 10.59
C ASN A 141 -12.38 12.69 9.74
N GLN A 142 -11.70 13.65 10.38
CA GLN A 142 -10.74 14.51 9.70
C GLN A 142 -9.58 13.70 9.12
N TYR A 143 -9.01 12.77 9.87
CA TYR A 143 -7.94 11.90 9.38
C TYR A 143 -8.38 10.98 8.24
N ILE A 144 -9.57 10.40 8.32
CA ILE A 144 -10.14 9.60 7.23
C ILE A 144 -10.32 10.45 5.97
N ALA A 145 -10.80 11.66 6.13
CA ALA A 145 -11.01 12.59 5.03
C ALA A 145 -9.69 13.02 4.37
N GLU A 146 -8.65 13.22 5.16
CA GLU A 146 -7.30 13.54 4.70
C GLU A 146 -6.71 12.39 3.85
N LEU A 147 -6.81 11.15 4.32
CA LEU A 147 -6.42 9.97 3.58
C LEU A 147 -7.19 9.82 2.26
N ARG A 148 -8.51 10.05 2.28
CA ARG A 148 -9.34 9.99 1.07
C ARG A 148 -8.97 11.08 0.08
N CYS A 149 -8.76 12.31 0.54
CA CYS A 149 -8.32 13.40 -0.31
C CYS A 149 -6.98 13.09 -0.99
N ALA A 150 -6.00 12.63 -0.22
CA ALA A 150 -4.69 12.22 -0.74
C ALA A 150 -4.83 11.06 -1.75
N ARG A 151 -5.66 10.07 -1.46
CA ARG A 151 -5.94 8.93 -2.35
C ARG A 151 -6.57 9.36 -3.67
N GLY A 152 -7.56 10.24 -3.62
CA GLY A 152 -8.18 10.81 -4.81
C GLY A 152 -7.20 11.63 -5.65
N PHE A 153 -6.29 12.38 -5.01
CA PHE A 153 -5.28 13.13 -5.73
C PHE A 153 -4.22 12.23 -6.39
N LEU A 154 -3.78 11.15 -5.73
CA LEU A 154 -2.92 10.16 -6.38
C LEU A 154 -3.60 9.50 -7.58
N ALA A 155 -4.89 9.17 -7.46
CA ALA A 155 -5.68 8.62 -8.55
C ALA A 155 -5.80 9.58 -9.72
N PHE A 156 -5.98 10.87 -9.45
CA PHE A 156 -5.99 11.92 -10.48
C PHE A 156 -4.64 12.00 -11.22
N LEU A 157 -3.52 12.01 -10.52
CA LEU A 157 -2.19 12.04 -11.13
C LEU A 157 -1.91 10.81 -11.99
N LEU A 158 -2.35 9.63 -11.53
CA LEU A 158 -2.24 8.40 -12.30
C LEU A 158 -3.12 8.43 -13.54
N TYR A 159 -4.36 8.94 -13.42
CA TYR A 159 -5.27 9.05 -14.56
C TYR A 159 -4.76 10.01 -15.62
N ASP A 160 -4.20 11.14 -15.19
CA ASP A 160 -3.62 12.15 -16.09
C ASP A 160 -2.44 11.59 -16.90
N LEU A 161 -1.57 10.80 -16.26
CA LEU A 161 -0.37 10.25 -16.92
C LEU A 161 -0.63 8.95 -17.70
N TYR A 162 -1.54 8.08 -17.23
CA TYR A 162 -1.64 6.69 -17.72
C TYR A 162 -3.04 6.29 -18.15
N GLY A 163 -4.04 7.18 -18.04
CA GLY A 163 -5.45 6.83 -18.24
C GLY A 163 -6.03 5.98 -17.12
N PRO A 164 -7.04 5.13 -17.39
CA PRO A 164 -7.73 4.34 -16.38
C PRO A 164 -6.79 3.57 -15.47
N ILE A 165 -7.10 3.58 -14.15
CA ILE A 165 -6.24 3.04 -13.09
C ILE A 165 -6.74 1.69 -12.56
N ILE A 166 -5.89 1.03 -11.77
CA ILE A 166 -6.24 -0.16 -10.98
C ILE A 166 -6.54 0.29 -9.56
N VAL A 167 -7.67 -0.15 -9.01
CA VAL A 167 -8.01 0.04 -7.60
C VAL A 167 -8.40 -1.31 -7.02
N ALA A 168 -7.63 -1.79 -6.06
CA ALA A 168 -7.97 -2.98 -5.30
C ALA A 168 -8.94 -2.60 -4.16
N ASP A 169 -9.98 -3.41 -3.99
CA ASP A 169 -10.87 -3.29 -2.84
C ASP A 169 -10.21 -3.77 -1.53
N LEU A 170 -10.84 -3.48 -0.42
CA LEU A 170 -10.31 -3.81 0.89
C LEU A 170 -10.16 -5.31 1.12
N GLU A 171 -11.08 -6.12 0.61
CA GLU A 171 -11.05 -7.57 0.75
C GLU A 171 -9.87 -8.16 0.01
N THR A 172 -9.68 -7.76 -1.23
CA THR A 172 -8.51 -8.14 -2.04
C THR A 172 -7.19 -7.76 -1.35
N LEU A 173 -7.11 -6.55 -0.78
CA LEU A 173 -5.90 -6.10 -0.09
C LEU A 173 -5.60 -6.85 1.20
N LYS A 174 -6.63 -7.35 1.90
CA LYS A 174 -6.47 -8.16 3.12
C LYS A 174 -6.09 -9.61 2.83
N ASN A 175 -6.47 -10.13 1.69
CA ASN A 175 -6.26 -11.54 1.29
C ASN A 175 -5.14 -11.70 0.25
N ALA A 176 -4.18 -10.79 0.23
CA ALA A 176 -3.10 -10.75 -0.78
C ALA A 176 -2.02 -11.85 -0.60
N GLU A 177 -2.39 -13.07 -0.20
CA GLU A 177 -1.48 -14.23 -0.19
C GLU A 177 -1.26 -14.79 -1.61
N ASP A 178 -2.20 -14.53 -2.52
CA ASP A 178 -2.13 -14.95 -3.91
C ASP A 178 -1.77 -13.77 -4.83
N GLU A 179 -1.05 -14.02 -5.90
CA GLU A 179 -0.79 -13.05 -6.96
C GLU A 179 -2.09 -12.80 -7.74
N ILE A 180 -2.78 -11.72 -7.40
CA ILE A 180 -4.05 -11.34 -8.04
C ILE A 180 -3.77 -10.28 -9.11
N ILE A 181 -4.07 -10.61 -10.37
CA ILE A 181 -4.02 -9.66 -11.48
C ILE A 181 -5.38 -8.97 -11.60
N LEU A 182 -5.43 -7.69 -11.24
CA LEU A 182 -6.64 -6.88 -11.35
C LEU A 182 -6.67 -6.14 -12.69
N PRO A 183 -7.83 -6.06 -13.34
CA PRO A 183 -8.01 -5.22 -14.52
C PRO A 183 -8.00 -3.73 -14.15
N ARG A 184 -7.73 -2.88 -15.12
CA ARG A 184 -8.00 -1.45 -14.97
C ARG A 184 -9.49 -1.20 -14.87
N LEU A 185 -9.90 -0.20 -14.10
CA LEU A 185 -11.26 0.32 -14.11
C LEU A 185 -11.59 0.91 -15.49
N SER A 186 -12.86 1.09 -15.78
CA SER A 186 -13.29 1.91 -16.93
C SER A 186 -12.96 3.40 -16.69
N GLU A 187 -13.02 4.22 -17.74
CA GLU A 187 -12.86 5.68 -17.61
C GLU A 187 -13.89 6.29 -16.64
N GLU A 188 -15.14 5.86 -16.74
CA GLU A 188 -16.22 6.34 -15.88
C GLU A 188 -16.00 5.95 -14.42
N GLU A 189 -15.62 4.69 -14.15
CA GLU A 189 -15.33 4.22 -12.79
C GLU A 189 -14.12 4.95 -12.20
N THR A 190 -13.05 5.16 -12.99
CA THR A 190 -11.87 5.91 -12.57
C THR A 190 -12.23 7.35 -12.23
N HIS A 191 -12.98 8.03 -13.11
CA HIS A 191 -13.43 9.39 -12.86
C HIS A 191 -14.30 9.48 -11.60
N ASN A 192 -15.25 8.56 -11.43
CA ASN A 192 -16.11 8.51 -10.26
C ASN A 192 -15.31 8.28 -8.98
N PHE A 193 -14.29 7.41 -9.01
CA PHE A 193 -13.39 7.22 -7.87
C PHE A 193 -12.67 8.54 -7.53
N ILE A 194 -12.06 9.22 -8.52
CA ILE A 194 -11.35 10.47 -8.32
C ILE A 194 -12.25 11.56 -7.69
N VAL A 195 -13.48 11.69 -8.19
CA VAL A 195 -14.39 12.76 -7.73
C VAL A 195 -14.98 12.46 -6.36
N THR A 196 -15.34 11.21 -6.09
CA THR A 196 -16.02 10.85 -4.83
C THR A 196 -15.10 10.85 -3.62
N GLU A 197 -13.81 10.62 -3.80
CA GLU A 197 -12.83 10.61 -2.71
C GLU A 197 -12.71 11.96 -1.99
N PRO A 198 -12.48 13.10 -2.66
CA PRO A 198 -12.40 14.41 -2.00
C PRO A 198 -13.76 14.94 -1.54
N VAL A 199 -14.86 14.63 -2.24
CA VAL A 199 -16.20 15.16 -1.90
C VAL A 199 -16.67 14.66 -0.54
N SER A 200 -16.28 13.46 -0.14
CA SER A 200 -16.53 12.96 1.22
C SER A 200 -15.97 13.86 2.32
N TYR A 201 -14.93 14.64 2.03
CA TYR A 201 -14.32 15.59 2.97
C TYR A 201 -15.12 16.87 3.14
N THR A 202 -15.69 17.43 2.08
CA THR A 202 -16.44 18.68 2.15
C THR A 202 -17.74 18.53 2.92
N HIS A 203 -18.36 17.36 2.89
CA HIS A 203 -19.57 17.07 3.67
C HIS A 203 -19.30 16.89 5.17
N LEU A 204 -18.12 16.42 5.58
CA LEU A 204 -17.75 16.28 6.99
C LEU A 204 -17.45 17.63 7.69
N ARG A 205 -17.14 18.67 6.92
CA ARG A 205 -16.86 20.03 7.44
C ARG A 205 -18.10 20.94 7.47
N ALA A 206 -19.21 20.54 6.88
CA ALA A 206 -20.42 21.33 6.75
C ALA A 206 -21.41 21.14 7.94
N HIS A 207 -21.04 20.41 8.96
CA HIS A 207 -21.73 20.20 10.22
C HIS A 207 -20.80 20.50 11.39
#